data_29a16031830e20e6c3d19fee655a623e
#
_entry.id   29a16031830e20e6c3d19fee655a623e
#
_cell.length_a   1.000
_cell.length_b   1.000
_cell.length_c   1.000
_cell.angle_alpha   90.00
_cell.angle_beta   90.00
_cell.angle_gamma   90.00
#
_symmetry.space_group_name_H-M   'P 1'
#
loop_
_entity.id
_entity.type
_entity.pdbx_description
1 polymer ?
#
loop_
_entity_poly.entity_id
_entity_poly.type
_entity_poly.pdbx_seq_one_letter_code
_entity_poly.pdbx_strand_id
1 'polypeptide(L)'
;MEIHHTAVVSPHAQLTSGVKVGPYSIIGDNVTIGRDTVIHSHVVIDGHTRIGERNDICPFVSIGSPPQDLGYKGEDTRVLIGDDNIIREYVTINRATTKQDWETIVGSENYLMAYVHVAHDCVLGNKIIMSNVATLGGHTIVGDYAILSGLVAVHQFVRIGAHAFIGGKTAIPKDIPPFVMAAGAEGARAKLFGLNQNGLRRHGFSRETINGLKKAYKILWRETGRFSEGIRRVREEIEPFSELDMLLDFISESKRGITR
;
A
#
# COMPACT_ATOMS: atom_id res chain seq x y z
N MET A 1 19.09 22.51 6.01
CA MET A 1 19.16 21.86 4.70
C MET A 1 20.61 21.52 4.42
N GLU A 2 20.88 20.28 4.06
CA GLU A 2 22.24 19.78 3.78
C GLU A 2 22.19 19.06 2.43
N ILE A 3 22.86 19.58 1.42
CA ILE A 3 22.89 19.03 0.06
C ILE A 3 24.33 18.67 -0.28
N HIS A 4 24.57 17.39 -0.60
CA HIS A 4 25.90 16.94 -1.00
C HIS A 4 26.33 17.60 -2.33
N HIS A 5 27.58 18.00 -2.48
CA HIS A 5 28.06 18.75 -3.64
C HIS A 5 27.94 18.00 -4.99
N THR A 6 27.80 16.67 -4.97
CA THR A 6 27.57 15.85 -6.18
C THR A 6 26.08 15.59 -6.46
N ALA A 7 25.17 16.03 -5.59
CA ALA A 7 23.73 15.93 -5.86
C ALA A 7 23.32 16.96 -6.92
N VAL A 8 22.39 16.56 -7.78
CA VAL A 8 21.79 17.44 -8.80
C VAL A 8 20.39 17.79 -8.35
N VAL A 9 20.20 18.99 -7.84
CA VAL A 9 18.90 19.49 -7.36
C VAL A 9 18.44 20.62 -8.26
N SER A 10 17.24 20.50 -8.83
CA SER A 10 16.66 21.57 -9.63
C SER A 10 16.47 22.84 -8.82
N PRO A 11 16.73 24.03 -9.38
CA PRO A 11 16.43 25.31 -8.74
C PRO A 11 14.93 25.53 -8.51
N HIS A 12 14.06 24.78 -9.17
CA HIS A 12 12.60 24.82 -9.00
C HIS A 12 12.08 23.84 -7.94
N ALA A 13 12.92 22.91 -7.47
CA ALA A 13 12.55 22.00 -6.38
C ALA A 13 12.37 22.77 -5.06
N GLN A 14 11.33 22.38 -4.31
CA GLN A 14 11.02 23.00 -3.02
C GLN A 14 11.42 22.07 -1.87
N LEU A 15 12.55 22.37 -1.24
CA LEU A 15 13.06 21.64 -0.09
C LEU A 15 12.85 22.47 1.18
N THR A 16 12.20 21.89 2.20
CA THR A 16 11.99 22.58 3.48
C THR A 16 13.16 22.39 4.44
N SER A 17 13.08 22.98 5.64
CA SER A 17 14.14 22.93 6.64
C SER A 17 14.49 21.49 7.04
N GLY A 18 15.75 21.22 7.36
CA GLY A 18 16.22 19.92 7.83
C GLY A 18 16.37 18.83 6.76
N VAL A 19 15.92 19.07 5.51
CA VAL A 19 16.09 18.09 4.42
C VAL A 19 17.58 17.85 4.17
N LYS A 20 17.94 16.56 4.02
CA LYS A 20 19.29 16.13 3.63
C LYS A 20 19.25 15.40 2.29
N VAL A 21 20.14 15.76 1.38
CA VAL A 21 20.27 15.11 0.06
C VAL A 21 21.68 14.56 -0.09
N GLY A 22 21.77 13.24 -0.18
CA GLY A 22 23.00 12.47 -0.30
C GLY A 22 23.66 12.54 -1.68
N PRO A 23 24.86 11.96 -1.83
CA PRO A 23 25.66 12.07 -3.04
C PRO A 23 24.98 11.41 -4.25
N TYR A 24 25.16 12.03 -5.42
CA TYR A 24 24.68 11.53 -6.72
C TYR A 24 23.16 11.38 -6.82
N SER A 25 22.39 11.99 -5.93
CA SER A 25 20.93 12.00 -6.01
C SER A 25 20.45 13.10 -6.95
N ILE A 26 19.33 12.86 -7.62
CA ILE A 26 18.74 13.77 -8.61
C ILE A 26 17.32 14.13 -8.12
N ILE A 27 17.06 15.44 -7.98
CA ILE A 27 15.75 15.99 -7.60
C ILE A 27 15.26 16.90 -8.73
N GLY A 28 14.14 16.55 -9.35
CA GLY A 28 13.55 17.23 -10.50
C GLY A 28 12.81 18.52 -10.17
N ASP A 29 12.28 19.19 -11.21
CA ASP A 29 11.73 20.56 -11.15
C ASP A 29 10.46 20.69 -10.29
N ASN A 30 9.54 19.75 -10.37
CA ASN A 30 8.22 19.82 -9.72
C ASN A 30 8.15 18.99 -8.43
N VAL A 31 9.30 18.88 -7.75
CA VAL A 31 9.43 18.09 -6.52
C VAL A 31 9.34 18.99 -5.30
N THR A 32 8.48 18.59 -4.35
CA THR A 32 8.40 19.23 -3.02
C THR A 32 8.72 18.21 -1.93
N ILE A 33 9.61 18.54 -0.99
CA ILE A 33 10.06 17.65 0.08
C ILE A 33 9.90 18.32 1.43
N GLY A 34 9.17 17.65 2.32
CA GLY A 34 8.86 18.08 3.67
C GLY A 34 10.06 17.99 4.62
N ARG A 35 9.88 18.63 5.78
CA ARG A 35 10.89 18.85 6.80
C ARG A 35 11.54 17.54 7.27
N ASP A 36 12.84 17.61 7.57
CA ASP A 36 13.64 16.54 8.18
C ASP A 36 13.64 15.21 7.39
N THR A 37 13.22 15.23 6.12
CA THR A 37 13.32 14.06 5.23
C THR A 37 14.78 13.86 4.80
N VAL A 38 15.23 12.60 4.89
CA VAL A 38 16.59 12.18 4.53
C VAL A 38 16.54 11.41 3.21
N ILE A 39 17.27 11.89 2.21
CA ILE A 39 17.44 11.26 0.91
C ILE A 39 18.90 10.78 0.85
N HIS A 40 19.09 9.47 0.78
CA HIS A 40 20.42 8.87 0.72
C HIS A 40 21.07 9.04 -0.67
N SER A 41 22.07 8.25 -0.98
CA SER A 41 22.81 8.37 -2.25
C SER A 41 22.07 7.73 -3.44
N HIS A 42 22.29 8.26 -4.65
CA HIS A 42 21.78 7.69 -5.90
C HIS A 42 20.23 7.54 -5.95
N VAL A 43 19.53 8.42 -5.28
CA VAL A 43 18.05 8.48 -5.32
C VAL A 43 17.63 9.40 -6.48
N VAL A 44 16.60 9.00 -7.21
CA VAL A 44 15.99 9.83 -8.25
C VAL A 44 14.55 10.14 -7.86
N ILE A 45 14.23 11.43 -7.72
CA ILE A 45 12.88 11.93 -7.46
C ILE A 45 12.52 12.92 -8.56
N ASP A 46 11.47 12.62 -9.33
CA ASP A 46 11.11 13.39 -10.52
C ASP A 46 9.58 13.54 -10.65
N GLY A 47 9.15 14.23 -11.70
CA GLY A 47 7.74 14.51 -11.99
C GLY A 47 7.10 15.39 -10.92
N HIS A 48 5.77 15.50 -10.94
CA HIS A 48 5.01 16.21 -9.92
C HIS A 48 4.93 15.37 -8.63
N THR A 49 6.01 15.37 -7.85
CA THR A 49 6.14 14.54 -6.65
C THR A 49 6.15 15.40 -5.38
N ARG A 50 5.24 15.09 -4.45
CA ARG A 50 5.22 15.69 -3.12
C ARG A 50 5.51 14.62 -2.07
N ILE A 51 6.53 14.86 -1.26
CA ILE A 51 6.94 14.02 -0.14
C ILE A 51 6.76 14.81 1.15
N GLY A 52 6.13 14.19 2.15
CA GLY A 52 5.93 14.75 3.47
C GLY A 52 7.20 14.87 4.31
N GLU A 53 7.03 14.88 5.61
CA GLU A 53 8.09 15.10 6.59
C GLU A 53 8.72 13.81 7.10
N ARG A 54 9.98 13.86 7.60
CA ARG A 54 10.67 12.77 8.32
C ARG A 54 10.72 11.43 7.58
N ASN A 55 10.66 11.45 6.26
CA ASN A 55 10.84 10.23 5.47
C ASN A 55 12.32 9.85 5.40
N ASP A 56 12.61 8.55 5.40
CA ASP A 56 13.94 7.98 5.19
C ASP A 56 13.98 7.22 3.86
N ILE A 57 14.65 7.81 2.84
CA ILE A 57 14.65 7.31 1.45
C ILE A 57 16.05 6.76 1.14
N CYS A 58 16.16 5.43 1.16
CA CYS A 58 17.42 4.69 1.03
C CYS A 58 18.01 4.75 -0.39
N PRO A 59 19.26 4.30 -0.58
CA PRO A 59 19.94 4.39 -1.86
C PRO A 59 19.23 3.68 -3.01
N PHE A 60 19.38 4.23 -4.22
CA PHE A 60 18.86 3.68 -5.49
C PHE A 60 17.33 3.63 -5.58
N VAL A 61 16.60 4.36 -4.76
CA VAL A 61 15.14 4.53 -4.87
C VAL A 61 14.82 5.43 -6.06
N SER A 62 13.73 5.10 -6.78
CA SER A 62 13.17 5.91 -7.86
C SER A 62 11.72 6.26 -7.57
N ILE A 63 11.41 7.55 -7.45
CA ILE A 63 10.08 8.07 -7.16
C ILE A 63 9.65 9.06 -8.24
N GLY A 64 8.40 8.93 -8.71
CA GLY A 64 7.79 9.87 -9.65
C GLY A 64 8.18 9.62 -11.11
N SER A 65 8.87 8.54 -11.43
CA SER A 65 9.09 8.13 -12.82
C SER A 65 7.76 7.90 -13.56
N PRO A 66 7.72 8.06 -14.88
CA PRO A 66 6.53 7.82 -15.68
C PRO A 66 5.89 6.46 -15.41
N PRO A 67 4.54 6.35 -15.50
CA PRO A 67 3.86 5.08 -15.34
C PRO A 67 4.31 4.07 -16.41
N GLN A 68 4.39 2.79 -16.04
CA GLN A 68 4.64 1.70 -17.00
C GLN A 68 3.35 1.35 -17.74
N ASP A 69 2.77 2.33 -18.43
CA ASP A 69 1.53 2.21 -19.21
C ASP A 69 1.77 2.77 -20.62
N LEU A 70 1.55 1.95 -21.63
CA LEU A 70 1.74 2.33 -23.04
C LEU A 70 0.81 3.48 -23.50
N GLY A 71 -0.28 3.71 -22.78
CA GLY A 71 -1.21 4.80 -23.08
C GLY A 71 -0.78 6.16 -22.53
N TYR A 72 0.24 6.22 -21.67
CA TYR A 72 0.74 7.46 -21.09
C TYR A 72 1.47 8.31 -22.14
N LYS A 73 1.17 9.61 -22.23
CA LYS A 73 1.70 10.53 -23.22
C LYS A 73 2.48 11.72 -22.63
N GLY A 74 2.83 11.65 -21.33
CA GLY A 74 3.56 12.71 -20.64
C GLY A 74 2.65 13.67 -19.87
N GLU A 75 1.47 13.25 -19.47
CA GLU A 75 0.53 14.06 -18.68
C GLU A 75 1.07 14.38 -17.28
N ASP A 76 0.61 15.50 -16.72
CA ASP A 76 1.07 16.05 -15.42
C ASP A 76 0.46 15.30 -14.21
N THR A 77 0.59 13.99 -14.21
CA THR A 77 0.13 13.13 -13.13
C THR A 77 1.12 13.14 -11.97
N ARG A 78 0.69 12.71 -10.78
CA ARG A 78 1.38 13.01 -9.53
C ARG A 78 1.73 11.78 -8.71
N VAL A 79 2.69 11.99 -7.77
CA VAL A 79 2.96 11.11 -6.63
C VAL A 79 2.83 11.91 -5.35
N LEU A 80 2.05 11.39 -4.40
CA LEU A 80 1.91 11.96 -3.08
C LEU A 80 2.40 10.95 -2.04
N ILE A 81 3.35 11.33 -1.21
CA ILE A 81 3.89 10.51 -0.12
C ILE A 81 3.70 11.27 1.19
N GLY A 82 3.12 10.62 2.19
CA GLY A 82 2.93 11.16 3.53
C GLY A 82 4.23 11.24 4.35
N ASP A 83 4.09 11.20 5.66
CA ASP A 83 5.15 11.41 6.62
C ASP A 83 5.71 10.09 7.18
N ASP A 84 6.91 10.14 7.76
CA ASP A 84 7.50 9.07 8.57
C ASP A 84 7.62 7.70 7.84
N ASN A 85 7.71 7.69 6.52
CA ASN A 85 7.92 6.46 5.76
C ASN A 85 9.40 6.07 5.72
N ILE A 86 9.66 4.76 5.75
CA ILE A 86 10.97 4.18 5.47
C ILE A 86 10.89 3.46 4.12
N ILE A 87 11.60 3.99 3.13
CA ILE A 87 11.61 3.50 1.75
C ILE A 87 13.01 2.94 1.47
N ARG A 88 13.10 1.60 1.43
CA ARG A 88 14.37 0.88 1.32
C ARG A 88 14.91 0.86 -0.12
N GLU A 89 16.08 0.29 -0.25
CA GLU A 89 16.88 0.30 -1.48
C GLU A 89 16.13 -0.28 -2.68
N TYR A 90 16.31 0.33 -3.85
CA TYR A 90 15.73 -0.11 -5.12
C TYR A 90 14.19 -0.12 -5.16
N VAL A 91 13.51 0.54 -4.23
CA VAL A 91 12.06 0.74 -4.33
C VAL A 91 11.75 1.63 -5.51
N THR A 92 10.67 1.31 -6.23
CA THR A 92 10.17 2.13 -7.33
C THR A 92 8.72 2.52 -7.08
N ILE A 93 8.40 3.82 -7.22
CA ILE A 93 7.05 4.38 -7.10
C ILE A 93 6.78 5.21 -8.34
N ASN A 94 5.90 4.73 -9.23
CA ASN A 94 5.55 5.44 -10.45
C ASN A 94 4.44 6.47 -10.21
N ARG A 95 4.48 7.59 -10.95
CA ARG A 95 3.36 8.52 -10.96
C ARG A 95 2.15 7.93 -11.69
N ALA A 96 0.98 8.51 -11.48
CA ALA A 96 -0.28 8.00 -11.97
C ALA A 96 -0.46 8.13 -13.50
N THR A 97 -1.57 7.59 -13.98
CA THR A 97 -2.13 7.86 -15.31
C THR A 97 -3.30 8.83 -15.19
N THR A 98 -3.93 9.20 -16.31
CA THR A 98 -5.15 10.03 -16.34
C THR A 98 -6.43 9.22 -16.17
N LYS A 99 -6.34 7.92 -15.91
CA LYS A 99 -7.49 6.98 -15.92
C LYS A 99 -8.36 7.04 -14.67
N GLN A 100 -7.82 7.58 -13.57
CA GLN A 100 -8.51 7.78 -12.29
C GLN A 100 -8.24 9.19 -11.75
N ASP A 101 -7.72 9.29 -10.53
CA ASP A 101 -7.57 10.56 -9.81
C ASP A 101 -6.27 11.32 -10.14
N TRP A 102 -5.49 10.84 -11.13
CA TRP A 102 -4.21 11.43 -11.56
C TRP A 102 -3.11 11.35 -10.50
N GLU A 103 -3.30 10.57 -9.46
CA GLU A 103 -2.40 10.49 -8.31
C GLU A 103 -2.07 9.05 -7.93
N THR A 104 -0.80 8.78 -7.68
CA THR A 104 -0.34 7.60 -6.92
C THR A 104 -0.06 8.07 -5.49
N ILE A 105 -0.67 7.41 -4.51
CA ILE A 105 -0.66 7.86 -3.11
C ILE A 105 0.01 6.80 -2.23
N VAL A 106 0.93 7.24 -1.40
CA VAL A 106 1.52 6.47 -0.29
C VAL A 106 1.28 7.27 0.98
N GLY A 107 0.52 6.72 1.92
CA GLY A 107 0.25 7.36 3.21
C GLY A 107 1.48 7.50 4.10
N SER A 108 1.29 7.47 5.40
CA SER A 108 2.34 7.72 6.39
C SER A 108 2.74 6.47 7.16
N GLU A 109 3.93 6.50 7.78
CA GLU A 109 4.46 5.45 8.66
C GLU A 109 4.58 4.07 7.96
N ASN A 110 4.74 4.03 6.64
CA ASN A 110 4.89 2.80 5.89
C ASN A 110 6.34 2.32 5.87
N TYR A 111 6.53 1.00 5.85
CA TYR A 111 7.82 0.37 5.68
C TYR A 111 7.86 -0.43 4.36
N LEU A 112 8.47 0.16 3.34
CA LEU A 112 8.63 -0.43 2.02
C LEU A 112 10.05 -1.01 1.92
N MET A 113 10.18 -2.35 2.00
CA MET A 113 11.48 -3.02 1.97
C MET A 113 12.07 -3.05 0.56
N ALA A 114 13.31 -3.50 0.47
CA ALA A 114 14.08 -3.45 -0.77
C ALA A 114 13.36 -4.14 -1.96
N TYR A 115 13.45 -3.49 -3.13
CA TYR A 115 12.85 -3.92 -4.40
C TYR A 115 11.30 -3.93 -4.42
N VAL A 116 10.63 -3.29 -3.48
CA VAL A 116 9.17 -3.09 -3.56
C VAL A 116 8.83 -2.24 -4.78
N HIS A 117 7.76 -2.60 -5.49
CA HIS A 117 7.23 -1.81 -6.60
C HIS A 117 5.80 -1.34 -6.31
N VAL A 118 5.59 -0.04 -6.37
CA VAL A 118 4.29 0.62 -6.34
C VAL A 118 4.01 1.17 -7.74
N ALA A 119 3.13 0.50 -8.50
CA ALA A 119 2.75 0.95 -9.82
C ALA A 119 1.89 2.22 -9.77
N HIS A 120 1.61 2.76 -10.96
CA HIS A 120 0.76 3.92 -11.17
C HIS A 120 -0.65 3.78 -10.58
N ASP A 121 -1.24 4.86 -10.15
CA ASP A 121 -2.62 4.93 -9.61
C ASP A 121 -2.87 4.06 -8.38
N CYS A 122 -1.83 3.57 -7.71
CA CYS A 122 -1.97 2.84 -6.44
C CYS A 122 -2.27 3.81 -5.30
N VAL A 123 -3.09 3.34 -4.35
CA VAL A 123 -3.39 4.07 -3.11
C VAL A 123 -3.02 3.18 -1.92
N LEU A 124 -1.99 3.57 -1.20
CA LEU A 124 -1.54 2.93 0.03
C LEU A 124 -1.95 3.79 1.22
N GLY A 125 -2.58 3.17 2.21
CA GLY A 125 -2.87 3.80 3.51
C GLY A 125 -1.63 3.97 4.37
N ASN A 126 -1.80 3.83 5.68
CA ASN A 126 -0.78 4.09 6.67
C ASN A 126 -0.31 2.81 7.37
N LYS A 127 0.91 2.83 7.90
CA LYS A 127 1.48 1.73 8.70
C LYS A 127 1.49 0.38 7.99
N ILE A 128 1.63 0.41 6.67
CA ILE A 128 1.73 -0.77 5.82
C ILE A 128 3.17 -1.29 5.86
N ILE A 129 3.32 -2.60 5.86
CA ILE A 129 4.61 -3.26 5.68
C ILE A 129 4.58 -4.03 4.37
N MET A 130 5.44 -3.67 3.44
CA MET A 130 5.69 -4.45 2.23
C MET A 130 7.11 -5.02 2.28
N SER A 131 7.20 -6.35 2.39
CA SER A 131 8.49 -7.02 2.44
C SER A 131 9.13 -7.11 1.05
N ASN A 132 10.39 -7.51 1.02
CA ASN A 132 11.24 -7.52 -0.18
C ASN A 132 10.53 -8.07 -1.43
N VAL A 133 10.63 -7.32 -2.52
CA VAL A 133 10.11 -7.70 -3.85
C VAL A 133 8.56 -7.81 -3.92
N ALA A 134 7.83 -7.32 -2.90
CA ALA A 134 6.39 -7.23 -3.01
C ALA A 134 6.02 -6.21 -4.10
N THR A 135 5.13 -6.61 -5.02
CA THR A 135 4.84 -5.85 -6.25
C THR A 135 3.35 -5.60 -6.39
N LEU A 136 2.97 -4.34 -6.56
CA LEU A 136 1.60 -3.93 -6.83
C LEU A 136 1.43 -3.63 -8.32
N GLY A 137 0.41 -4.22 -8.95
CA GLY A 137 -0.06 -3.77 -10.25
C GLY A 137 -0.81 -2.44 -10.15
N GLY A 138 -0.98 -1.74 -11.26
CA GLY A 138 -1.65 -0.42 -11.28
C GLY A 138 -3.05 -0.44 -10.66
N HIS A 139 -3.45 0.70 -10.08
CA HIS A 139 -4.77 0.89 -9.46
C HIS A 139 -5.05 -0.01 -8.24
N THR A 140 -4.01 -0.54 -7.59
CA THR A 140 -4.16 -1.35 -6.38
C THR A 140 -4.40 -0.45 -5.17
N ILE A 141 -5.34 -0.83 -4.31
CA ILE A 141 -5.60 -0.14 -3.04
C ILE A 141 -5.16 -1.04 -1.88
N VAL A 142 -4.37 -0.51 -0.95
CA VAL A 142 -3.91 -1.23 0.23
C VAL A 142 -4.31 -0.45 1.48
N GLY A 143 -5.13 -1.06 2.33
CA GLY A 143 -5.63 -0.46 3.58
C GLY A 143 -4.57 -0.44 4.68
N ASP A 144 -4.83 0.38 5.69
CA ASP A 144 -3.95 0.60 6.84
C ASP A 144 -3.53 -0.70 7.53
N TYR A 145 -2.30 -0.73 8.03
CA TYR A 145 -1.74 -1.87 8.77
C TYR A 145 -1.68 -3.19 7.99
N ALA A 146 -1.90 -3.19 6.68
CA ALA A 146 -1.74 -4.40 5.87
C ALA A 146 -0.26 -4.81 5.82
N ILE A 147 -0.04 -6.13 5.83
CA ILE A 147 1.31 -6.70 5.71
C ILE A 147 1.35 -7.59 4.47
N LEU A 148 2.19 -7.23 3.51
CA LEU A 148 2.50 -8.02 2.33
C LEU A 148 3.89 -8.62 2.49
N SER A 149 3.97 -9.93 2.67
CA SER A 149 5.25 -10.63 2.82
C SER A 149 6.06 -10.67 1.51
N GLY A 150 7.28 -11.14 1.58
CA GLY A 150 8.19 -11.12 0.44
C GLY A 150 7.67 -11.87 -0.80
N LEU A 151 7.96 -11.32 -1.98
CA LEU A 151 7.58 -11.89 -3.28
C LEU A 151 6.04 -11.99 -3.50
N VAL A 152 5.25 -11.19 -2.81
CA VAL A 152 3.82 -11.07 -3.07
C VAL A 152 3.60 -10.29 -4.37
N ALA A 153 2.76 -10.81 -5.26
CA ALA A 153 2.38 -10.15 -6.51
C ALA A 153 0.88 -9.86 -6.54
N VAL A 154 0.52 -8.58 -6.60
CA VAL A 154 -0.88 -8.12 -6.60
C VAL A 154 -1.30 -7.70 -8.00
N HIS A 155 -2.39 -8.29 -8.50
CA HIS A 155 -2.93 -7.94 -9.82
C HIS A 155 -3.54 -6.53 -9.79
N GLN A 156 -3.49 -5.83 -10.93
CA GLN A 156 -4.10 -4.50 -11.07
C GLN A 156 -5.57 -4.45 -10.62
N PHE A 157 -5.99 -3.33 -10.07
CA PHE A 157 -7.35 -3.07 -9.54
C PHE A 157 -7.77 -3.93 -8.34
N VAL A 158 -6.86 -4.65 -7.72
CA VAL A 158 -7.14 -5.41 -6.49
C VAL A 158 -7.15 -4.48 -5.28
N ARG A 159 -8.05 -4.74 -4.34
CA ARG A 159 -8.09 -4.10 -3.05
C ARG A 159 -7.63 -5.07 -1.96
N ILE A 160 -6.73 -4.61 -1.10
CA ILE A 160 -6.28 -5.33 0.10
C ILE A 160 -6.79 -4.56 1.31
N GLY A 161 -7.65 -5.17 2.12
CA GLY A 161 -8.26 -4.53 3.27
C GLY A 161 -7.28 -4.28 4.42
N ALA A 162 -7.66 -3.35 5.30
CA ALA A 162 -6.88 -3.01 6.48
C ALA A 162 -6.59 -4.22 7.38
N HIS A 163 -5.42 -4.25 8.01
CA HIS A 163 -4.96 -5.34 8.88
C HIS A 163 -4.89 -6.73 8.21
N ALA A 164 -4.99 -6.83 6.88
CA ALA A 164 -4.78 -8.09 6.18
C ALA A 164 -3.31 -8.51 6.27
N PHE A 165 -3.08 -9.80 6.40
CA PHE A 165 -1.73 -10.39 6.35
C PHE A 165 -1.63 -11.34 5.15
N ILE A 166 -0.67 -11.08 4.27
CA ILE A 166 -0.44 -11.86 3.08
C ILE A 166 0.87 -12.65 3.21
N GLY A 167 0.78 -13.97 3.16
CA GLY A 167 1.95 -14.85 3.19
C GLY A 167 2.84 -14.68 1.95
N GLY A 168 4.13 -14.99 2.10
CA GLY A 168 5.11 -14.82 1.03
C GLY A 168 4.84 -15.65 -0.23
N LYS A 169 5.38 -15.22 -1.36
CA LYS A 169 5.24 -15.88 -2.68
C LYS A 169 3.79 -16.09 -3.13
N THR A 170 2.87 -15.21 -2.73
CA THR A 170 1.44 -15.31 -3.03
C THR A 170 1.05 -14.42 -4.20
N ALA A 171 0.36 -14.98 -5.19
CA ALA A 171 -0.29 -14.21 -6.26
C ALA A 171 -1.72 -13.83 -5.84
N ILE A 172 -2.07 -12.55 -5.96
CA ILE A 172 -3.37 -12.00 -5.53
C ILE A 172 -4.16 -11.50 -6.74
N PRO A 173 -5.05 -12.31 -7.32
CA PRO A 173 -5.86 -11.92 -8.48
C PRO A 173 -7.20 -11.27 -8.11
N LYS A 174 -7.64 -11.35 -6.85
CA LYS A 174 -8.92 -10.86 -6.33
C LYS A 174 -8.74 -10.13 -5.02
N ASP A 175 -9.75 -9.36 -4.62
CA ASP A 175 -9.73 -8.59 -3.40
C ASP A 175 -9.52 -9.46 -2.15
N ILE A 176 -8.71 -8.97 -1.24
CA ILE A 176 -8.46 -9.57 0.08
C ILE A 176 -9.20 -8.73 1.12
N PRO A 177 -10.15 -9.31 1.85
CA PRO A 177 -10.90 -8.56 2.86
C PRO A 177 -10.02 -8.06 4.01
N PRO A 178 -10.48 -7.05 4.77
CA PRO A 178 -9.77 -6.63 5.98
C PRO A 178 -9.72 -7.73 7.04
N PHE A 179 -8.74 -7.65 7.91
CA PHE A 179 -8.56 -8.48 9.11
C PHE A 179 -8.20 -9.96 8.86
N VAL A 180 -8.02 -10.39 7.63
CA VAL A 180 -7.79 -11.81 7.31
C VAL A 180 -6.32 -12.15 7.05
N MET A 181 -6.01 -13.44 7.13
CA MET A 181 -4.78 -14.01 6.60
C MET A 181 -5.05 -14.69 5.26
N ALA A 182 -4.24 -14.35 4.27
CA ALA A 182 -4.25 -14.98 2.96
C ALA A 182 -2.86 -15.50 2.60
N ALA A 183 -2.79 -16.65 1.95
CA ALA A 183 -1.53 -17.18 1.41
C ALA A 183 -1.80 -18.06 0.19
N GLY A 184 -0.78 -18.28 -0.61
CA GLY A 184 -0.77 -19.27 -1.69
C GLY A 184 0.36 -20.28 -1.46
N ALA A 185 0.13 -21.57 -1.72
CA ALA A 185 1.19 -22.55 -1.71
C ALA A 185 2.05 -22.39 -2.98
N GLU A 186 3.39 -22.33 -2.82
CA GLU A 186 4.37 -22.34 -3.93
C GLU A 186 4.09 -21.37 -5.08
N GLY A 187 3.68 -20.12 -4.77
CA GLY A 187 3.33 -19.13 -5.78
C GLY A 187 1.91 -19.27 -6.34
N ALA A 188 1.09 -20.13 -5.76
CA ALA A 188 -0.32 -20.30 -6.11
C ALA A 188 -1.15 -19.06 -5.73
N ARG A 189 -2.36 -19.00 -6.29
CA ARG A 189 -3.33 -17.93 -5.98
C ARG A 189 -3.69 -17.92 -4.51
N ALA A 190 -3.89 -16.73 -3.97
CA ALA A 190 -4.29 -16.53 -2.58
C ALA A 190 -5.57 -17.30 -2.22
N LYS A 191 -5.54 -17.92 -1.04
CA LYS A 191 -6.70 -18.48 -0.32
C LYS A 191 -6.73 -17.90 1.07
N LEU A 192 -7.93 -17.81 1.68
CA LEU A 192 -8.07 -17.31 3.04
C LEU A 192 -7.91 -18.43 4.06
N PHE A 193 -7.09 -18.19 5.08
CA PHE A 193 -6.82 -19.14 6.17
C PHE A 193 -7.53 -18.80 7.47
N GLY A 194 -8.16 -17.63 7.57
CA GLY A 194 -8.84 -17.17 8.78
C GLY A 194 -8.54 -15.70 9.09
N LEU A 195 -8.85 -15.29 10.30
CA LEU A 195 -8.51 -13.95 10.77
C LEU A 195 -7.03 -13.83 11.16
N ASN A 196 -6.47 -12.66 10.93
CA ASN A 196 -5.16 -12.25 11.43
C ASN A 196 -5.20 -11.95 12.95
N GLN A 197 -5.60 -12.93 13.75
CA GLN A 197 -5.84 -12.74 15.19
C GLN A 197 -4.61 -12.18 15.92
N ASN A 198 -3.40 -12.60 15.54
CA ASN A 198 -2.17 -12.13 16.19
C ASN A 198 -1.89 -10.66 15.85
N GLY A 199 -2.09 -10.25 14.61
CA GLY A 199 -1.99 -8.84 14.19
C GLY A 199 -3.01 -7.98 14.92
N LEU A 200 -4.28 -8.41 14.95
CA LEU A 200 -5.35 -7.67 15.63
C LEU A 200 -5.05 -7.48 17.13
N ARG A 201 -4.60 -8.53 17.84
CA ARG A 201 -4.20 -8.41 19.27
C ARG A 201 -3.04 -7.43 19.46
N ARG A 202 -2.02 -7.45 18.59
CA ARG A 202 -0.89 -6.51 18.66
C ARG A 202 -1.31 -5.06 18.44
N HIS A 203 -2.36 -4.84 17.67
CA HIS A 203 -2.93 -3.52 17.40
C HIS A 203 -4.02 -3.11 18.40
N GLY A 204 -4.19 -3.85 19.52
CA GLY A 204 -5.06 -3.47 20.62
C GLY A 204 -6.55 -3.74 20.42
N PHE A 205 -6.94 -4.57 19.43
CA PHE A 205 -8.35 -4.96 19.25
C PHE A 205 -8.87 -5.72 20.46
N SER A 206 -10.07 -5.41 20.90
CA SER A 206 -10.69 -6.08 22.03
C SER A 206 -10.96 -7.56 21.76
N ARG A 207 -11.11 -8.35 22.80
CA ARG A 207 -11.46 -9.76 22.67
C ARG A 207 -12.84 -9.92 22.03
N GLU A 208 -13.76 -9.02 22.38
CA GLU A 208 -15.13 -8.97 21.84
C GLU A 208 -15.11 -8.71 20.34
N THR A 209 -14.39 -7.68 19.87
CA THR A 209 -14.22 -7.36 18.44
C THR A 209 -13.64 -8.54 17.67
N ILE A 210 -12.57 -9.16 18.17
CA ILE A 210 -11.94 -10.32 17.54
C ILE A 210 -12.92 -11.51 17.45
N ASN A 211 -13.70 -11.77 18.50
CA ASN A 211 -14.69 -12.84 18.50
C ASN A 211 -15.85 -12.56 17.53
N GLY A 212 -16.34 -11.31 17.47
CA GLY A 212 -17.35 -10.87 16.51
C GLY A 212 -16.88 -11.06 15.07
N LEU A 213 -15.67 -10.59 14.73
CA LEU A 213 -15.07 -10.79 13.42
C LEU A 213 -14.86 -12.28 13.09
N LYS A 214 -14.48 -13.12 14.06
CA LYS A 214 -14.34 -14.56 13.89
C LYS A 214 -15.68 -15.24 13.57
N LYS A 215 -16.75 -14.83 14.25
CA LYS A 215 -18.11 -15.30 13.98
C LYS A 215 -18.53 -14.88 12.56
N ALA A 216 -18.32 -13.61 12.18
CA ALA A 216 -18.60 -13.11 10.84
C ALA A 216 -17.82 -13.88 9.76
N TYR A 217 -16.51 -14.10 9.95
CA TYR A 217 -15.68 -14.88 9.04
C TYR A 217 -16.25 -16.28 8.84
N LYS A 218 -16.65 -16.96 9.93
CA LYS A 218 -17.24 -18.32 9.85
C LYS A 218 -18.52 -18.34 9.02
N ILE A 219 -19.42 -17.40 9.24
CA ILE A 219 -20.66 -17.28 8.47
C ILE A 219 -20.35 -17.03 6.98
N LEU A 220 -19.50 -16.05 6.67
CA LEU A 220 -19.22 -15.59 5.30
C LEU A 220 -18.44 -16.59 4.45
N TRP A 221 -17.50 -17.34 5.04
CA TRP A 221 -16.57 -18.19 4.27
C TRP A 221 -16.68 -19.69 4.55
N ARG A 222 -17.41 -20.10 5.59
CA ARG A 222 -17.50 -21.54 5.96
C ARG A 222 -18.92 -22.09 5.94
N GLU A 223 -19.92 -21.26 6.22
CA GLU A 223 -21.31 -21.71 6.38
C GLU A 223 -22.20 -21.31 5.20
N THR A 224 -21.87 -20.26 4.45
CA THR A 224 -22.70 -19.81 3.33
C THR A 224 -21.98 -19.96 1.99
N GLY A 225 -22.73 -20.31 0.95
CA GLY A 225 -22.22 -20.40 -0.42
C GLY A 225 -22.18 -19.05 -1.14
N ARG A 226 -23.02 -18.10 -0.73
CA ARG A 226 -23.16 -16.77 -1.34
C ARG A 226 -22.92 -15.67 -0.31
N PHE A 227 -22.13 -14.66 -0.67
CA PHE A 227 -21.87 -13.53 0.22
C PHE A 227 -23.13 -12.72 0.56
N SER A 228 -24.07 -12.57 -0.36
CA SER A 228 -25.35 -11.88 -0.10
C SER A 228 -26.13 -12.52 1.05
N GLU A 229 -26.19 -13.84 1.09
CA GLU A 229 -26.80 -14.58 2.20
C GLU A 229 -25.98 -14.44 3.48
N GLY A 230 -24.65 -14.58 3.37
CA GLY A 230 -23.74 -14.43 4.51
C GLY A 230 -23.84 -13.05 5.16
N ILE A 231 -23.87 -11.99 4.37
CA ILE A 231 -24.01 -10.60 4.85
C ILE A 231 -25.34 -10.42 5.60
N ARG A 232 -26.44 -10.93 5.04
CA ARG A 232 -27.76 -10.88 5.71
C ARG A 232 -27.70 -11.57 7.07
N ARG A 233 -27.19 -12.81 7.12
CA ARG A 233 -27.05 -13.56 8.38
C ARG A 233 -26.13 -12.87 9.38
N VAL A 234 -25.02 -12.32 8.94
CA VAL A 234 -24.10 -11.57 9.82
C VAL A 234 -24.82 -10.41 10.47
N ARG A 235 -25.60 -9.62 9.70
CA ARG A 235 -26.39 -8.50 10.23
C ARG A 235 -27.51 -8.92 11.19
N GLU A 236 -28.06 -10.13 11.04
CA GLU A 236 -29.09 -10.69 11.93
C GLU A 236 -28.51 -11.32 13.20
N GLU A 237 -27.31 -11.91 13.14
CA GLU A 237 -26.73 -12.74 14.20
C GLU A 237 -25.64 -12.07 15.02
N ILE A 238 -25.14 -10.91 14.59
CA ILE A 238 -24.02 -10.21 15.25
C ILE A 238 -24.39 -8.74 15.46
N GLU A 239 -24.27 -8.27 16.71
CA GLU A 239 -24.45 -6.86 17.03
C GLU A 239 -23.47 -5.99 16.23
N PRO A 240 -23.91 -4.84 15.69
CA PRO A 240 -23.08 -3.96 14.87
C PRO A 240 -21.89 -3.39 15.65
N PHE A 241 -20.73 -3.28 14.98
CA PHE A 241 -19.56 -2.56 15.43
C PHE A 241 -18.71 -2.13 14.22
N SER A 242 -17.88 -1.11 14.38
CA SER A 242 -17.21 -0.42 13.28
C SER A 242 -16.40 -1.33 12.35
N GLU A 243 -15.68 -2.30 12.90
CA GLU A 243 -14.86 -3.22 12.12
C GLU A 243 -15.71 -4.26 11.36
N LEU A 244 -16.88 -4.59 11.88
CA LEU A 244 -17.83 -5.44 11.17
C LEU A 244 -18.38 -4.72 9.94
N ASP A 245 -18.77 -3.45 10.11
CA ASP A 245 -19.25 -2.62 9.01
C ASP A 245 -18.16 -2.47 7.94
N MET A 246 -16.91 -2.16 8.34
CA MET A 246 -15.76 -2.11 7.42
C MET A 246 -15.60 -3.41 6.61
N LEU A 247 -15.75 -4.57 7.25
CA LEU A 247 -15.68 -5.88 6.57
C LEU A 247 -16.81 -6.07 5.56
N LEU A 248 -18.03 -5.75 5.95
CA LEU A 248 -19.22 -5.95 5.11
C LEU A 248 -19.24 -4.98 3.93
N ASP A 249 -18.88 -3.72 4.14
CA ASP A 249 -18.82 -2.70 3.09
C ASP A 249 -17.72 -3.04 2.08
N PHE A 250 -16.53 -3.45 2.54
CA PHE A 250 -15.47 -3.92 1.68
C PHE A 250 -15.93 -5.05 0.73
N ILE A 251 -16.69 -6.03 1.27
CA ILE A 251 -17.20 -7.15 0.47
C ILE A 251 -18.26 -6.67 -0.53
N SER A 252 -19.18 -5.81 -0.10
CA SER A 252 -20.29 -5.32 -0.94
C SER A 252 -19.81 -4.45 -2.10
N GLU A 253 -18.74 -3.67 -1.90
CA GLU A 253 -18.15 -2.78 -2.90
C GLU A 253 -17.16 -3.47 -3.86
N SER A 254 -16.84 -4.73 -3.64
CA SER A 254 -15.83 -5.43 -4.43
C SER A 254 -16.25 -5.60 -5.89
N LYS A 255 -15.46 -5.03 -6.80
CA LYS A 255 -15.64 -5.15 -8.25
C LYS A 255 -14.83 -6.32 -8.85
N ARG A 256 -13.70 -6.67 -8.24
CA ARG A 256 -12.81 -7.77 -8.68
C ARG A 256 -13.27 -9.15 -8.18
N GLY A 257 -14.23 -9.17 -7.25
CA GLY A 257 -14.63 -10.35 -6.49
C GLY A 257 -13.66 -10.65 -5.34
N ILE A 258 -14.21 -11.29 -4.31
CA ILE A 258 -13.53 -11.59 -3.06
C ILE A 258 -12.78 -12.92 -3.14
N THR A 259 -11.57 -12.98 -2.59
CA THR A 259 -10.81 -14.24 -2.39
C THR A 259 -11.55 -15.15 -1.39
N ARG A 260 -11.54 -16.44 -1.68
CA ARG A 260 -12.17 -17.49 -0.82
C ARG A 260 -11.14 -18.48 -0.30
#